data_d28650540b38d5a4fa033c5e316d736e
#
_entry.id   d28650540b38d5a4fa033c5e316d736e
#
_cell.length_a   1.000
_cell.length_b   1.000
_cell.length_c   1.000
_cell.angle_alpha   90.00
_cell.angle_beta   90.00
_cell.angle_gamma   90.00
#
_symmetry.space_group_name_H-M   'P 1'
#
loop_
_entity.id
_entity.type
_entity.pdbx_description
1 polymer ?
#
loop_
_entity_poly.entity_id
_entity_poly.type
_entity_poly.pdbx_seq_one_letter_code
_entity_poly.pdbx_strand_id
1 'polypeptide(L)'
;KASLFVTCIVDQLYPEVGVSVVRVLRRQGVDVDFPQGQTCCGQPVYNSGFTGQARLLARRVLSTFAESRYVVVPSGSCAAMMRVFYPELFKDDPALLRQAQELSAKVYEFSEFLVKVLGVEDLGVSNPDTATYHPGCHQLRELEVRDEPLKLLRQVGSLELRDLPHAESCCGFGGAFSVKFPHISEGMLSDKVKNVMSTGADTL
;
A
#
# COMPACT_ATOMS: atom_id res chain seq x y z
N LYS A 1 5.29 -19.23 -2.24
CA LYS A 1 4.00 -18.96 -1.62
C LYS A 1 4.04 -17.61 -0.94
N ALA A 2 2.98 -16.79 -1.11
CA ALA A 2 2.80 -15.50 -0.45
C ALA A 2 1.38 -15.40 0.13
N SER A 3 1.25 -14.72 1.27
CA SER A 3 -0.05 -14.43 1.89
C SER A 3 -0.49 -13.02 1.49
N LEU A 4 -1.71 -12.88 1.02
CA LEU A 4 -2.28 -11.58 0.71
C LEU A 4 -2.85 -10.94 1.98
N PHE A 5 -2.38 -9.75 2.33
CA PHE A 5 -3.06 -8.86 3.26
C PHE A 5 -3.99 -7.96 2.47
N VAL A 6 -5.28 -8.28 2.46
CA VAL A 6 -6.29 -7.40 1.85
C VAL A 6 -6.57 -6.24 2.79
N THR A 7 -6.44 -5.02 2.29
CA THR A 7 -6.69 -3.84 3.12
C THR A 7 -8.18 -3.59 3.28
N CYS A 8 -8.59 -2.96 4.38
CA CYS A 8 -10.00 -2.70 4.64
C CYS A 8 -10.67 -1.86 3.52
N ILE A 9 -9.93 -0.92 2.90
CA ILE A 9 -10.45 -0.13 1.78
C ILE A 9 -10.61 -1.00 0.54
N VAL A 10 -9.63 -1.84 0.23
CA VAL A 10 -9.73 -2.77 -0.91
C VAL A 10 -10.89 -3.74 -0.69
N ASP A 11 -11.00 -4.34 0.49
CA ASP A 11 -12.05 -5.32 0.79
C ASP A 11 -13.46 -4.71 0.69
N GLN A 12 -13.66 -3.50 1.20
CA GLN A 12 -14.98 -2.90 1.31
C GLN A 12 -15.41 -2.06 0.11
N LEU A 13 -14.47 -1.42 -0.60
CA LEU A 13 -14.78 -0.45 -1.65
C LEU A 13 -14.27 -0.87 -3.03
N TYR A 14 -13.18 -1.63 -3.10
CA TYR A 14 -12.50 -1.98 -4.36
C TYR A 14 -12.08 -3.45 -4.40
N PRO A 15 -12.99 -4.42 -4.17
CA PRO A 15 -12.64 -5.85 -4.09
C PRO A 15 -11.95 -6.38 -5.36
N GLU A 16 -12.24 -5.78 -6.52
CA GLU A 16 -11.60 -6.10 -7.80
C GLU A 16 -10.09 -5.86 -7.78
N VAL A 17 -9.59 -4.91 -6.98
CA VAL A 17 -8.15 -4.68 -6.81
C VAL A 17 -7.50 -5.89 -6.14
N GLY A 18 -8.09 -6.42 -5.08
CA GLY A 18 -7.60 -7.63 -4.41
C GLY A 18 -7.58 -8.84 -5.34
N VAL A 19 -8.64 -9.02 -6.13
CA VAL A 19 -8.72 -10.09 -7.14
C VAL A 19 -7.63 -9.92 -8.21
N SER A 20 -7.40 -8.69 -8.67
CA SER A 20 -6.37 -8.37 -9.67
C SER A 20 -4.97 -8.66 -9.15
N VAL A 21 -4.67 -8.30 -7.91
CA VAL A 21 -3.40 -8.64 -7.24
C VAL A 21 -3.16 -10.16 -7.23
N VAL A 22 -4.17 -10.94 -6.85
CA VAL A 22 -4.07 -12.42 -6.86
C VAL A 22 -3.81 -12.94 -8.27
N ARG A 23 -4.53 -12.40 -9.28
CA ARG A 23 -4.34 -12.81 -10.68
C ARG A 23 -2.93 -12.52 -11.18
N VAL A 24 -2.41 -11.33 -10.90
CA VAL A 24 -1.04 -10.96 -11.29
C VAL A 24 -0.02 -11.86 -10.61
N LEU A 25 -0.11 -12.06 -9.30
CA LEU A 25 0.83 -12.92 -8.56
C LEU A 25 0.81 -14.37 -9.08
N ARG A 26 -0.37 -14.92 -9.35
CA ARG A 26 -0.51 -16.28 -9.90
C ARG A 26 0.06 -16.40 -11.30
N ARG A 27 -0.09 -15.39 -12.15
CA ARG A 27 0.56 -15.35 -13.48
C ARG A 27 2.08 -15.39 -13.38
N GLN A 28 2.65 -14.83 -12.29
CA GLN A 28 4.08 -14.89 -12.01
C GLN A 28 4.49 -16.18 -11.25
N GLY A 29 3.63 -17.19 -11.20
CA GLY A 29 3.94 -18.48 -10.57
C GLY A 29 3.91 -18.47 -9.04
N VAL A 30 3.36 -17.42 -8.42
CA VAL A 30 3.25 -17.33 -6.96
C VAL A 30 1.98 -18.03 -6.49
N ASP A 31 2.12 -19.03 -5.62
CA ASP A 31 1.00 -19.58 -4.85
C ASP A 31 0.56 -18.55 -3.81
N VAL A 32 -0.69 -18.10 -3.90
CA VAL A 32 -1.26 -17.06 -3.04
C VAL A 32 -2.28 -17.67 -2.09
N ASP A 33 -2.06 -17.48 -0.81
CA ASP A 33 -3.07 -17.78 0.21
C ASP A 33 -3.69 -16.50 0.81
N PHE A 34 -4.81 -16.70 1.47
CA PHE A 34 -5.58 -15.65 2.12
C PHE A 34 -5.87 -16.10 3.57
N PRO A 35 -4.98 -15.77 4.53
CA PRO A 35 -5.19 -16.13 5.93
C PRO A 35 -6.52 -15.56 6.45
N GLN A 36 -7.35 -16.42 7.03
CA GLN A 36 -8.65 -16.03 7.58
C GLN A 36 -8.49 -15.23 8.88
N GLY A 37 -9.46 -14.38 9.17
CA GLY A 37 -9.47 -13.57 10.39
C GLY A 37 -8.61 -12.32 10.31
N GLN A 38 -8.25 -11.88 9.10
CA GLN A 38 -7.63 -10.59 8.89
C GLN A 38 -8.49 -9.44 9.41
N THR A 39 -7.84 -8.37 9.84
CA THR A 39 -8.49 -7.14 10.30
C THR A 39 -7.81 -5.93 9.66
N CYS A 40 -8.29 -4.73 9.95
CA CYS A 40 -7.59 -3.50 9.59
C CYS A 40 -6.15 -3.51 10.15
N CYS A 41 -5.19 -2.94 9.41
CA CYS A 41 -3.81 -2.78 9.88
C CYS A 41 -3.68 -1.86 11.11
N GLY A 42 -4.71 -1.10 11.45
CA GLY A 42 -4.73 -0.20 12.59
C GLY A 42 -4.21 1.21 12.33
N GLN A 43 -3.78 1.54 11.10
CA GLN A 43 -3.20 2.85 10.80
C GLN A 43 -4.13 4.03 11.10
N PRO A 44 -5.43 4.05 10.72
CA PRO A 44 -6.31 5.18 11.02
C PRO A 44 -6.45 5.43 12.53
N VAL A 45 -6.46 4.36 13.29
CA VAL A 45 -6.55 4.39 14.76
C VAL A 45 -5.24 4.90 15.36
N TYR A 46 -4.11 4.42 14.86
CA TYR A 46 -2.76 4.87 15.25
C TYR A 46 -2.56 6.36 14.96
N ASN A 47 -2.87 6.81 13.74
CA ASN A 47 -2.76 8.22 13.34
C ASN A 47 -3.70 9.14 14.16
N SER A 48 -4.74 8.59 14.74
CA SER A 48 -5.66 9.33 15.63
C SER A 48 -5.20 9.38 17.09
N GLY A 49 -4.05 8.75 17.42
CA GLY A 49 -3.48 8.72 18.78
C GLY A 49 -4.03 7.60 19.67
N PHE A 50 -4.91 6.73 19.16
CA PHE A 50 -5.47 5.61 19.93
C PHE A 50 -4.52 4.40 19.92
N THR A 51 -3.34 4.55 20.51
CA THR A 51 -2.28 3.54 20.47
C THR A 51 -2.68 2.21 21.09
N GLY A 52 -3.51 2.22 22.15
CA GLY A 52 -4.01 1.00 22.79
C GLY A 52 -4.85 0.15 21.82
N GLN A 53 -5.77 0.77 21.10
CA GLN A 53 -6.60 0.09 20.09
C GLN A 53 -5.78 -0.36 18.88
N ALA A 54 -4.81 0.45 18.46
CA ALA A 54 -3.87 0.08 17.40
C ALA A 54 -3.06 -1.17 17.77
N ARG A 55 -2.60 -1.28 19.04
CA ARG A 55 -1.91 -2.48 19.56
C ARG A 55 -2.78 -3.74 19.50
N LEU A 56 -4.09 -3.64 19.78
CA LEU A 56 -5.01 -4.79 19.70
C LEU A 56 -5.13 -5.29 18.25
N LEU A 57 -5.31 -4.38 17.29
CA LEU A 57 -5.35 -4.72 15.86
C LEU A 57 -4.02 -5.30 15.37
N ALA A 58 -2.91 -4.68 15.75
CA ALA A 58 -1.58 -5.15 15.39
C ALA A 58 -1.31 -6.57 15.91
N ARG A 59 -1.64 -6.88 17.17
CA ARG A 59 -1.52 -8.25 17.73
C ARG A 59 -2.30 -9.28 16.90
N ARG A 60 -3.48 -8.93 16.43
CA ARG A 60 -4.27 -9.81 15.56
C ARG A 60 -3.55 -10.06 14.23
N VAL A 61 -3.01 -9.01 13.61
CA VAL A 61 -2.24 -9.15 12.37
C VAL A 61 -0.98 -9.98 12.59
N LEU A 62 -0.22 -9.73 13.68
CA LEU A 62 0.96 -10.52 14.03
C LEU A 62 0.63 -12.03 14.10
N SER A 63 -0.44 -12.40 14.82
CA SER A 63 -0.84 -13.80 14.95
C SER A 63 -1.35 -14.40 13.65
N THR A 64 -2.10 -13.63 12.85
CA THR A 64 -2.68 -14.10 11.57
C THR A 64 -1.60 -14.41 10.52
N PHE A 65 -0.51 -13.64 10.51
CA PHE A 65 0.56 -13.78 9.52
C PHE A 65 1.87 -14.38 10.08
N ALA A 66 1.82 -14.97 11.28
CA ALA A 66 3.00 -15.55 11.92
C ALA A 66 3.75 -16.53 11.00
N GLU A 67 3.03 -17.45 10.39
CA GLU A 67 3.55 -18.53 9.54
C GLU A 67 3.74 -18.13 8.06
N SER A 68 3.39 -16.89 7.68
CA SER A 68 3.56 -16.43 6.31
C SER A 68 5.03 -16.26 5.96
N ARG A 69 5.43 -16.73 4.78
CA ARG A 69 6.79 -16.53 4.24
C ARG A 69 6.96 -15.12 3.70
N TYR A 70 5.96 -14.63 2.97
CA TYR A 70 5.85 -13.27 2.46
C TYR A 70 4.44 -12.77 2.72
N VAL A 71 4.29 -11.51 3.04
CA VAL A 71 3.00 -10.82 3.17
C VAL A 71 2.97 -9.71 2.13
N VAL A 72 2.11 -9.87 1.11
CA VAL A 72 1.97 -8.89 0.03
C VAL A 72 0.78 -8.00 0.33
N VAL A 73 1.00 -6.69 0.24
CA VAL A 73 0.03 -5.67 0.64
C VAL A 73 -0.20 -4.69 -0.51
N PRO A 74 -1.38 -4.64 -1.13
CA PRO A 74 -1.70 -3.67 -2.18
C PRO A 74 -2.05 -2.29 -1.61
N SER A 75 -1.21 -1.78 -0.72
CA SER A 75 -1.37 -0.46 -0.11
C SER A 75 -0.10 -0.05 0.61
N GLY A 76 0.53 1.04 0.17
CA GLY A 76 1.72 1.59 0.81
C GLY A 76 1.49 1.97 2.27
N SER A 77 0.30 2.48 2.61
CA SER A 77 -0.01 2.90 3.98
C SER A 77 -0.14 1.72 4.94
N CYS A 78 -0.79 0.63 4.54
CA CYS A 78 -0.91 -0.57 5.37
C CYS A 78 0.43 -1.31 5.48
N ALA A 79 1.22 -1.36 4.40
CA ALA A 79 2.55 -1.94 4.43
C ALA A 79 3.48 -1.15 5.36
N ALA A 80 3.45 0.20 5.30
CA ALA A 80 4.20 1.06 6.22
C ALA A 80 3.78 0.86 7.68
N MET A 81 2.48 0.71 7.95
CA MET A 81 2.00 0.44 9.30
C MET A 81 2.62 -0.84 9.87
N MET A 82 2.66 -1.91 9.08
CA MET A 82 3.22 -3.19 9.53
C MET A 82 4.75 -3.20 9.59
N ARG A 83 5.43 -2.53 8.62
CA ARG A 83 6.90 -2.55 8.55
C ARG A 83 7.57 -1.59 9.52
N VAL A 84 7.03 -0.38 9.64
CA VAL A 84 7.68 0.72 10.36
C VAL A 84 7.03 0.93 11.72
N PHE A 85 5.71 1.02 11.77
CA PHE A 85 5.02 1.46 12.98
C PHE A 85 4.69 0.33 13.96
N TYR A 86 4.60 -0.94 13.54
CA TYR A 86 4.41 -2.04 14.50
C TYR A 86 5.60 -2.23 15.42
N PRO A 87 6.87 -2.23 14.95
CA PRO A 87 8.02 -2.26 15.86
C PRO A 87 8.02 -1.10 16.86
N GLU A 88 7.72 0.12 16.41
CA GLU A 88 7.61 1.28 17.28
C GLU A 88 6.46 1.14 18.30
N LEU A 89 5.33 0.64 17.86
CA LEU A 89 4.15 0.43 18.69
C LEU A 89 4.37 -0.58 19.83
N PHE A 90 5.30 -1.51 19.65
CA PHE A 90 5.63 -2.56 20.62
C PHE A 90 7.01 -2.41 21.27
N LYS A 91 7.67 -1.27 21.14
CA LYS A 91 9.03 -1.05 21.68
C LYS A 91 9.19 -1.37 23.16
N ASP A 92 8.12 -1.22 23.94
CA ASP A 92 8.10 -1.48 25.40
C ASP A 92 7.71 -2.92 25.75
N ASP A 93 7.50 -3.81 24.75
CA ASP A 93 7.14 -5.21 24.94
C ASP A 93 8.09 -6.09 24.13
N PRO A 94 9.17 -6.63 24.73
CA PRO A 94 10.19 -7.36 23.99
C PRO A 94 9.69 -8.58 23.18
N ALA A 95 8.64 -9.24 23.65
CA ALA A 95 8.07 -10.40 22.97
C ALA A 95 7.30 -9.99 21.71
N LEU A 96 6.46 -8.96 21.82
CA LEU A 96 5.70 -8.43 20.69
C LEU A 96 6.59 -7.63 19.72
N LEU A 97 7.61 -6.95 20.22
CA LEU A 97 8.59 -6.26 19.39
C LEU A 97 9.29 -7.25 18.45
N ARG A 98 9.73 -8.40 18.96
CA ARG A 98 10.35 -9.44 18.14
C ARG A 98 9.40 -9.94 17.05
N GLN A 99 8.16 -10.26 17.40
CA GLN A 99 7.14 -10.66 16.42
C GLN A 99 6.87 -9.57 15.37
N ALA A 100 6.83 -8.30 15.78
CA ALA A 100 6.67 -7.17 14.88
C ALA A 100 7.85 -7.03 13.92
N GLN A 101 9.09 -7.22 14.39
CA GLN A 101 10.29 -7.22 13.56
C GLN A 101 10.32 -8.40 12.58
N GLU A 102 9.92 -9.59 13.02
CA GLU A 102 9.79 -10.77 12.17
C GLU A 102 8.74 -10.57 11.06
N LEU A 103 7.60 -9.96 11.39
CA LEU A 103 6.59 -9.60 10.40
C LEU A 103 7.11 -8.51 9.46
N SER A 104 7.73 -7.46 9.99
CA SER A 104 8.30 -6.35 9.22
C SER A 104 9.22 -6.84 8.09
N ALA A 105 10.08 -7.83 8.38
CA ALA A 105 11.04 -8.37 7.43
C ALA A 105 10.42 -9.13 6.24
N LYS A 106 9.15 -9.51 6.32
CA LYS A 106 8.44 -10.28 5.29
C LYS A 106 7.24 -9.59 4.67
N VAL A 107 6.96 -8.34 5.08
CA VAL A 107 5.92 -7.50 4.48
C VAL A 107 6.48 -6.72 3.31
N TYR A 108 5.80 -6.77 2.18
CA TYR A 108 6.14 -6.04 0.96
C TYR A 108 4.91 -5.33 0.41
N GLU A 109 5.11 -4.10 -0.04
CA GLU A 109 4.15 -3.45 -0.92
C GLU A 109 4.10 -4.21 -2.26
N PHE A 110 2.95 -4.21 -2.93
CA PHE A 110 2.72 -5.05 -4.10
C PHE A 110 3.72 -4.84 -5.25
N SER A 111 3.98 -3.59 -5.63
CA SER A 111 4.94 -3.28 -6.70
C SER A 111 6.37 -3.62 -6.29
N GLU A 112 6.72 -3.35 -5.03
CA GLU A 112 8.00 -3.73 -4.44
C GLU A 112 8.20 -5.25 -4.48
N PHE A 113 7.17 -6.03 -4.16
CA PHE A 113 7.26 -7.49 -4.19
C PHE A 113 7.51 -8.01 -5.61
N LEU A 114 6.81 -7.48 -6.61
CA LEU A 114 7.02 -7.85 -8.00
C LEU A 114 8.46 -7.57 -8.45
N VAL A 115 8.95 -6.37 -8.21
CA VAL A 115 10.25 -5.93 -8.73
C VAL A 115 11.41 -6.49 -7.89
N LYS A 116 11.39 -6.30 -6.55
CA LYS A 116 12.54 -6.67 -5.70
C LYS A 116 12.60 -8.14 -5.33
N VAL A 117 11.44 -8.80 -5.18
CA VAL A 117 11.42 -10.20 -4.73
C VAL A 117 11.30 -11.17 -5.89
N LEU A 118 10.46 -10.86 -6.89
CA LEU A 118 10.25 -11.72 -8.05
C LEU A 118 11.16 -11.37 -9.24
N GLY A 119 11.76 -10.17 -9.25
CA GLY A 119 12.58 -9.69 -10.38
C GLY A 119 11.76 -9.41 -11.65
N VAL A 120 10.46 -9.14 -11.49
CA VAL A 120 9.53 -8.88 -12.59
C VAL A 120 9.41 -7.39 -12.82
N GLU A 121 9.75 -6.93 -14.01
CA GLU A 121 9.57 -5.55 -14.44
C GLU A 121 8.53 -5.41 -15.55
N ASP A 122 8.33 -6.47 -16.35
CA ASP A 122 7.33 -6.52 -17.43
C ASP A 122 6.29 -7.61 -17.12
N LEU A 123 5.03 -7.21 -17.11
CA LEU A 123 3.88 -8.10 -16.88
C LEU A 123 3.27 -8.62 -18.18
N GLY A 124 3.81 -8.23 -19.34
CA GLY A 124 3.31 -8.60 -20.66
C GLY A 124 1.88 -8.11 -20.92
N VAL A 125 1.53 -6.93 -20.42
CA VAL A 125 0.20 -6.32 -20.56
C VAL A 125 0.27 -5.08 -21.44
N SER A 126 -0.86 -4.72 -22.06
CA SER A 126 -0.99 -3.53 -22.88
C SER A 126 -2.28 -2.80 -22.54
N ASN A 127 -2.20 -1.47 -22.52
CA ASN A 127 -3.36 -0.59 -22.34
C ASN A 127 -3.16 0.67 -23.19
N PRO A 128 -4.00 0.99 -24.17
CA PRO A 128 -3.84 2.14 -25.06
C PRO A 128 -4.30 3.47 -24.46
N ASP A 129 -4.39 3.58 -23.15
CA ASP A 129 -4.79 4.80 -22.46
C ASP A 129 -3.60 5.72 -22.15
N THR A 130 -3.90 6.93 -21.72
CA THR A 130 -2.93 7.82 -21.08
C THR A 130 -3.11 7.76 -19.56
N ALA A 131 -2.01 7.67 -18.82
CA ALA A 131 -2.06 7.57 -17.36
C ALA A 131 -1.10 8.56 -16.70
N THR A 132 -1.43 9.00 -15.50
CA THR A 132 -0.51 9.69 -14.60
C THR A 132 -0.46 8.97 -13.26
N TYR A 133 0.69 9.05 -12.57
CA TYR A 133 0.91 8.31 -11.32
C TYR A 133 1.06 9.24 -10.13
N HIS A 134 0.27 9.00 -9.08
CA HIS A 134 0.42 9.65 -7.78
C HIS A 134 1.05 8.69 -6.76
N PRO A 135 2.29 8.94 -6.30
CA PRO A 135 2.91 8.13 -5.26
C PRO A 135 2.21 8.36 -3.91
N GLY A 136 1.82 7.28 -3.25
CA GLY A 136 1.25 7.35 -1.91
C GLY A 136 2.28 7.84 -0.88
N CYS A 137 1.89 8.74 0.04
CA CYS A 137 2.81 9.36 1.00
C CYS A 137 3.63 8.33 1.80
N HIS A 138 2.98 7.33 2.38
CA HIS A 138 3.65 6.29 3.16
C HIS A 138 4.48 5.33 2.30
N GLN A 139 4.06 5.07 1.07
CA GLN A 139 4.84 4.29 0.11
C GLN A 139 6.16 4.99 -0.20
N LEU A 140 6.08 6.30 -0.45
CA LEU A 140 7.22 7.12 -0.84
C LEU A 140 8.20 7.38 0.31
N ARG A 141 7.71 7.70 1.50
CA ARG A 141 8.51 8.23 2.62
C ARG A 141 8.95 7.16 3.61
N GLU A 142 8.04 6.29 4.03
CA GLU A 142 8.33 5.26 5.02
C GLU A 142 8.86 3.97 4.40
N LEU A 143 8.31 3.57 3.23
CA LEU A 143 8.75 2.34 2.55
C LEU A 143 9.89 2.59 1.55
N GLU A 144 10.10 3.84 1.13
CA GLU A 144 11.04 4.22 0.08
C GLU A 144 10.83 3.48 -1.25
N VAL A 145 9.56 3.09 -1.52
CA VAL A 145 9.14 2.47 -2.78
C VAL A 145 8.78 3.59 -3.75
N ARG A 146 9.71 3.89 -4.65
CA ARG A 146 9.66 5.03 -5.58
C ARG A 146 9.62 4.60 -7.04
N ASP A 147 10.59 3.77 -7.41
CA ASP A 147 10.85 3.40 -8.80
C ASP A 147 10.05 2.18 -9.25
N GLU A 148 9.70 1.29 -8.33
CA GLU A 148 9.09 0.01 -8.62
C GLU A 148 7.74 0.16 -9.34
N PRO A 149 6.80 1.01 -8.88
CA PRO A 149 5.55 1.24 -9.61
C PRO A 149 5.78 1.81 -11.00
N LEU A 150 6.72 2.77 -11.13
CA LEU A 150 7.03 3.42 -12.40
C LEU A 150 7.70 2.46 -13.38
N LYS A 151 8.57 1.56 -12.92
CA LYS A 151 9.16 0.51 -13.74
C LYS A 151 8.08 -0.38 -14.37
N LEU A 152 7.13 -0.83 -13.55
CA LEU A 152 6.02 -1.66 -14.03
C LEU A 152 5.11 -0.91 -15.00
N LEU A 153 4.76 0.34 -14.71
CA LEU A 153 3.88 1.15 -15.56
C LEU A 153 4.52 1.47 -16.92
N ARG A 154 5.83 1.75 -16.97
CA ARG A 154 6.56 2.03 -18.21
C ARG A 154 6.67 0.83 -19.16
N GLN A 155 6.49 -0.38 -18.65
CA GLN A 155 6.49 -1.62 -19.45
C GLN A 155 5.10 -2.02 -19.94
N VAL A 156 4.04 -1.30 -19.55
CA VAL A 156 2.71 -1.53 -20.10
C VAL A 156 2.67 -1.07 -21.54
N GLY A 157 2.49 -2.03 -22.47
CA GLY A 157 2.48 -1.75 -23.89
C GLY A 157 1.38 -0.76 -24.27
N SER A 158 1.70 0.19 -25.14
CA SER A 158 0.80 1.25 -25.63
C SER A 158 0.31 2.24 -24.56
N LEU A 159 0.76 2.15 -23.31
CA LEU A 159 0.42 3.13 -22.27
C LEU A 159 1.31 4.37 -22.40
N GLU A 160 0.68 5.54 -22.51
CA GLU A 160 1.37 6.82 -22.40
C GLU A 160 1.38 7.28 -20.94
N LEU A 161 2.53 7.19 -20.28
CA LEU A 161 2.68 7.65 -18.90
C LEU A 161 3.09 9.14 -18.89
N ARG A 162 2.24 10.00 -18.33
CA ARG A 162 2.46 11.44 -18.20
C ARG A 162 2.91 11.80 -16.80
N ASP A 163 3.94 12.64 -16.70
CA ASP A 163 4.46 13.10 -15.41
C ASP A 163 3.43 13.96 -14.66
N LEU A 164 3.22 13.66 -13.38
CA LEU A 164 2.34 14.44 -12.51
C LEU A 164 3.12 15.64 -11.93
N PRO A 165 2.71 16.87 -12.22
CA PRO A 165 3.29 18.05 -11.56
C PRO A 165 3.10 17.97 -10.05
N HIS A 166 4.15 18.28 -9.28
CA HIS A 166 4.13 18.21 -7.82
C HIS A 166 3.62 16.84 -7.29
N ALA A 167 4.06 15.73 -7.90
CA ALA A 167 3.64 14.37 -7.58
C ALA A 167 3.71 14.06 -6.08
N GLU A 168 4.78 14.51 -5.40
CA GLU A 168 5.02 14.25 -3.97
C GLU A 168 4.24 15.17 -3.01
N SER A 169 3.49 16.18 -3.52
CA SER A 169 2.64 16.99 -2.66
C SER A 169 1.51 16.15 -2.06
N CYS A 170 1.15 16.45 -0.82
CA CYS A 170 0.09 15.72 -0.12
C CYS A 170 -1.25 15.91 -0.81
N CYS A 171 -2.05 14.82 -0.92
CA CYS A 171 -3.41 14.88 -1.47
C CYS A 171 -4.47 15.32 -0.44
N GLY A 172 -4.07 15.53 0.82
CA GLY A 172 -5.00 15.94 1.89
C GLY A 172 -5.79 14.80 2.55
N PHE A 173 -5.76 13.56 2.04
CA PHE A 173 -6.57 12.47 2.59
C PHE A 173 -6.21 12.17 4.05
N GLY A 174 -4.98 11.73 4.35
CA GLY A 174 -4.48 11.46 5.69
C GLY A 174 -5.36 10.59 6.61
N GLY A 175 -6.30 9.82 6.04
CA GLY A 175 -7.25 9.02 6.80
C GLY A 175 -8.16 9.89 7.68
N ALA A 176 -7.97 9.82 9.00
CA ALA A 176 -8.77 10.61 9.96
C ALA A 176 -8.57 12.14 9.81
N PHE A 177 -7.50 12.59 9.16
CA PHE A 177 -7.24 14.02 8.93
C PHE A 177 -8.33 14.65 8.07
N SER A 178 -8.74 13.99 7.00
CA SER A 178 -9.79 14.50 6.09
C SER A 178 -11.15 14.68 6.79
N VAL A 179 -11.41 13.88 7.83
CA VAL A 179 -12.64 13.99 8.64
C VAL A 179 -12.52 15.07 9.71
N LYS A 180 -11.35 15.16 10.35
CA LYS A 180 -11.11 16.15 11.44
C LYS A 180 -10.90 17.56 10.93
N PHE A 181 -10.30 17.72 9.74
CA PHE A 181 -9.95 19.00 9.15
C PHE A 181 -10.40 19.09 7.68
N PRO A 182 -11.73 18.97 7.41
CA PRO A 182 -12.25 18.84 6.07
C PRO A 182 -11.88 20.01 5.15
N HIS A 183 -11.94 21.24 5.62
CA HIS A 183 -11.62 22.43 4.78
C HIS A 183 -10.15 22.47 4.36
N ILE A 184 -9.23 22.03 5.24
CA ILE A 184 -7.80 21.98 4.90
C ILE A 184 -7.55 20.84 3.91
N SER A 185 -8.15 19.68 4.17
CA SER A 185 -8.10 18.51 3.30
C SER A 185 -8.60 18.81 1.90
N GLU A 186 -9.75 19.52 1.79
CA GLU A 186 -10.37 19.94 0.53
C GLU A 186 -9.45 20.89 -0.26
N GLY A 187 -8.82 21.85 0.41
CA GLY A 187 -7.85 22.74 -0.24
C GLY A 187 -6.67 21.97 -0.85
N MET A 188 -6.08 21.07 -0.09
CA MET A 188 -4.99 20.21 -0.55
C MET A 188 -5.41 19.29 -1.70
N LEU A 189 -6.60 18.69 -1.59
CA LEU A 189 -7.18 17.85 -2.64
C LEU A 189 -7.43 18.64 -3.92
N SER A 190 -8.00 19.86 -3.80
CA SER A 190 -8.25 20.74 -4.95
C SER A 190 -6.96 21.02 -5.74
N ASP A 191 -5.86 21.32 -5.06
CA ASP A 191 -4.57 21.56 -5.73
C ASP A 191 -4.02 20.27 -6.36
N LYS A 192 -4.17 19.12 -5.70
CA LYS A 192 -3.78 17.84 -6.29
C LYS A 192 -4.59 17.52 -7.53
N VAL A 193 -5.92 17.72 -7.50
CA VAL A 193 -6.81 17.49 -8.65
C VAL A 193 -6.46 18.41 -9.81
N LYS A 194 -6.16 19.69 -9.56
CA LYS A 194 -5.68 20.61 -10.61
C LYS A 194 -4.43 20.10 -11.30
N ASN A 195 -3.45 19.61 -10.52
CA ASN A 195 -2.22 19.03 -11.05
C ASN A 195 -2.51 17.77 -11.90
N VAL A 196 -3.40 16.88 -11.43
CA VAL A 196 -3.83 15.71 -12.20
C VAL A 196 -4.50 16.11 -13.50
N MET A 197 -5.47 17.02 -13.45
CA MET A 197 -6.19 17.50 -14.64
C MET A 197 -5.27 18.19 -15.65
N SER A 198 -4.21 18.88 -15.19
CA SER A 198 -3.24 19.51 -16.07
C SER A 198 -2.41 18.53 -16.90
N THR A 199 -2.35 17.25 -16.50
CA THR A 199 -1.66 16.21 -17.30
C THR A 199 -2.44 15.80 -18.54
N GLY A 200 -3.76 16.01 -18.55
CA GLY A 200 -4.67 15.51 -19.58
C GLY A 200 -4.68 13.99 -19.70
N ALA A 201 -4.28 13.26 -18.64
CA ALA A 201 -4.33 11.81 -18.62
C ALA A 201 -5.77 11.31 -18.38
N ASP A 202 -6.11 10.18 -19.00
CA ASP A 202 -7.44 9.55 -18.88
C ASP A 202 -7.58 8.81 -17.54
N THR A 203 -6.44 8.34 -16.99
CA THR A 203 -6.37 7.51 -15.78
C THR A 203 -5.34 8.06 -14.78
N LEU A 204 -5.72 8.02 -13.50
CA LEU A 204 -4.82 8.29 -12.37
C LEU A 204 -4.57 7.01 -11.60
#